data_6c3b3700d08b29a06318a9e1ec8f3084
#
_entry.id   6c3b3700d08b29a06318a9e1ec8f3084
#
_cell.length_a   1.000
_cell.length_b   1.000
_cell.length_c   1.000
_cell.angle_alpha   90.00
_cell.angle_beta   90.00
_cell.angle_gamma   90.00
#
_symmetry.space_group_name_H-M   'P 1'
#
loop_
_entity.id
_entity.type
_entity.pdbx_description
1 polymer ?
#
loop_
_entity_poly.entity_id
_entity_poly.type
_entity_poly.pdbx_seq_one_letter_code
_entity_poly.pdbx_strand_id
1 'polypeptide(L)'
;MKSVLLCAGWHCCSVAVSAQDFASRFMAEHQADSNLTCVTISPKMMEEIMKSDAEKDKEVLDMISNLKSMQVLTSDVEGKKYFNAALKVVEKNSGRFESFLSFKDKSENCQIMVRKKKSTIVELVMLMHEKNHFAVVNFTGNMSPEFIAQIKRHFHLL
;
A
#
# COMPACT_ATOMS: atom_id res chain seq x y z
N MET A 1 -15.02 44.12 -44.15
CA MET A 1 -14.06 43.80 -43.07
C MET A 1 -14.79 43.01 -42.00
N LYS A 2 -14.64 41.72 -41.95
CA LYS A 2 -15.28 40.82 -40.97
C LYS A 2 -14.18 40.25 -40.09
N SER A 3 -14.10 40.75 -38.84
CA SER A 3 -13.23 40.18 -37.84
C SER A 3 -13.85 38.93 -37.28
N VAL A 4 -13.22 37.78 -37.50
CA VAL A 4 -13.58 36.51 -36.90
C VAL A 4 -12.80 36.36 -35.60
N LEU A 5 -13.48 36.53 -34.44
CA LEU A 5 -12.91 36.18 -33.14
C LEU A 5 -12.94 34.64 -33.00
N LEU A 6 -11.76 34.04 -33.06
CA LEU A 6 -11.58 32.64 -32.65
C LEU A 6 -11.51 32.58 -31.11
N CYS A 7 -12.60 32.17 -30.49
CA CYS A 7 -12.56 31.73 -29.10
C CYS A 7 -11.93 30.34 -29.04
N ALA A 8 -10.65 30.27 -28.72
CA ALA A 8 -9.99 29.04 -28.34
C ALA A 8 -10.47 28.64 -26.93
N GLY A 9 -11.45 27.73 -26.89
CA GLY A 9 -11.89 27.10 -25.66
C GLY A 9 -10.79 26.19 -25.11
N TRP A 10 -10.08 26.68 -24.11
CA TRP A 10 -9.17 25.83 -23.33
C TRP A 10 -10.02 24.89 -22.47
N HIS A 11 -10.20 23.68 -22.95
CA HIS A 11 -10.73 22.60 -22.13
C HIS A 11 -9.63 22.23 -21.13
N CYS A 12 -9.74 22.78 -19.94
CA CYS A 12 -8.99 22.32 -18.79
C CYS A 12 -9.56 20.95 -18.41
N CYS A 13 -9.01 19.87 -18.99
CA CYS A 13 -9.21 18.52 -18.48
C CYS A 13 -8.64 18.49 -17.08
N SER A 14 -9.47 18.67 -16.08
CA SER A 14 -9.18 18.34 -14.70
C SER A 14 -8.99 16.83 -14.65
N VAL A 15 -7.78 16.36 -14.88
CA VAL A 15 -7.40 14.99 -14.54
C VAL A 15 -7.55 14.95 -13.02
N ALA A 16 -8.63 14.34 -12.55
CA ALA A 16 -8.74 13.97 -11.16
C ALA A 16 -7.56 13.05 -10.89
N VAL A 17 -6.50 13.59 -10.31
CA VAL A 17 -5.40 12.80 -9.79
C VAL A 17 -5.99 12.00 -8.63
N SER A 18 -6.57 10.86 -8.96
CA SER A 18 -6.89 9.83 -8.00
C SER A 18 -5.61 9.62 -7.21
N ALA A 19 -5.64 9.86 -5.89
CA ALA A 19 -4.47 9.68 -5.06
C ALA A 19 -4.09 8.20 -5.14
N GLN A 20 -3.11 7.88 -5.98
CA GLN A 20 -2.60 6.53 -6.15
C GLN A 20 -2.13 6.02 -4.79
N ASP A 21 -2.42 4.74 -4.50
CA ASP A 21 -1.86 4.07 -3.35
C ASP A 21 -0.33 3.95 -3.46
N PHE A 22 0.30 3.59 -2.35
CA PHE A 22 1.75 3.50 -2.25
C PHE A 22 2.32 2.51 -3.28
N ALA A 23 1.75 1.30 -3.36
CA ALA A 23 2.28 0.23 -4.20
C ALA A 23 2.22 0.60 -5.69
N SER A 24 1.09 1.15 -6.15
CA SER A 24 0.93 1.61 -7.53
C SER A 24 1.92 2.71 -7.89
N ARG A 25 2.18 3.64 -6.97
CA ARG A 25 3.16 4.71 -7.17
C ARG A 25 4.58 4.18 -7.23
N PHE A 26 4.94 3.30 -6.28
CA PHE A 26 6.26 2.70 -6.23
C PHE A 26 6.55 1.90 -7.50
N MET A 27 5.59 1.10 -7.98
CA MET A 27 5.72 0.36 -9.23
C MET A 27 5.84 1.28 -10.45
N ALA A 28 5.12 2.39 -10.47
CA ALA A 28 5.25 3.37 -11.57
C ALA A 28 6.65 3.99 -11.65
N GLU A 29 7.31 4.22 -10.51
CA GLU A 29 8.68 4.72 -10.45
C GLU A 29 9.73 3.64 -10.83
N HIS A 30 9.36 2.35 -10.80
CA HIS A 30 10.25 1.21 -11.03
C HIS A 30 9.79 0.32 -12.20
N GLN A 31 9.05 0.86 -13.18
CA GLN A 31 8.45 0.09 -14.29
C GLN A 31 9.46 -0.71 -15.13
N ALA A 32 10.69 -0.24 -15.23
CA ALA A 32 11.75 -0.91 -15.99
C ALA A 32 12.47 -2.01 -15.18
N ASP A 33 12.14 -2.19 -13.91
CA ASP A 33 12.85 -3.10 -13.03
C ASP A 33 12.18 -4.48 -13.00
N SER A 34 12.79 -5.44 -13.69
CA SER A 34 12.27 -6.82 -13.78
C SER A 34 12.41 -7.63 -12.48
N ASN A 35 13.10 -7.09 -11.48
CA ASN A 35 13.31 -7.76 -10.20
C ASN A 35 12.17 -7.53 -9.21
N LEU A 36 11.24 -6.63 -9.54
CA LEU A 36 10.05 -6.35 -8.73
C LEU A 36 8.83 -7.06 -9.29
N THR A 37 8.15 -7.79 -8.42
CA THR A 37 6.85 -8.42 -8.70
C THR A 37 5.77 -7.74 -7.90
N CYS A 38 4.63 -7.44 -8.53
CA CYS A 38 3.46 -6.89 -7.87
C CYS A 38 2.25 -7.79 -8.11
N VAL A 39 1.60 -8.20 -7.04
CA VAL A 39 0.35 -8.98 -7.06
C VAL A 39 -0.75 -8.15 -6.41
N THR A 40 -1.88 -8.00 -7.10
CA THR A 40 -3.07 -7.37 -6.54
C THR A 40 -4.09 -8.44 -6.17
N ILE A 41 -4.54 -8.40 -4.91
CA ILE A 41 -5.51 -9.33 -4.35
C ILE A 41 -6.79 -8.56 -4.06
N SER A 42 -7.90 -8.98 -4.69
CA SER A 42 -9.22 -8.37 -4.42
C SER A 42 -9.77 -8.83 -3.08
N PRO A 43 -10.71 -8.07 -2.46
CA PRO A 43 -11.38 -8.51 -1.23
C PRO A 43 -12.02 -9.89 -1.35
N LYS A 44 -12.65 -10.18 -2.48
CA LYS A 44 -13.24 -11.51 -2.74
C LYS A 44 -12.20 -12.63 -2.72
N MET A 45 -11.02 -12.38 -3.31
CA MET A 45 -9.94 -13.37 -3.28
C MET A 45 -9.36 -13.55 -1.88
N MET A 46 -9.25 -12.47 -1.09
CA MET A 46 -8.86 -12.55 0.31
C MET A 46 -9.84 -13.40 1.12
N GLU A 47 -11.15 -13.20 0.94
CA GLU A 47 -12.18 -14.01 1.58
C GLU A 47 -12.07 -15.50 1.21
N GLU A 48 -11.83 -15.81 -0.07
CA GLU A 48 -11.66 -17.21 -0.53
C GLU A 48 -10.41 -17.87 0.07
N ILE A 49 -9.30 -17.15 0.12
CA ILE A 49 -8.07 -17.62 0.76
C ILE A 49 -8.32 -17.92 2.25
N MET A 50 -9.00 -17.04 2.95
CA MET A 50 -9.27 -17.21 4.37
C MET A 50 -10.36 -18.27 4.66
N LYS A 51 -11.29 -18.49 3.75
CA LYS A 51 -12.27 -19.59 3.89
C LYS A 51 -11.63 -20.97 3.83
N SER A 52 -10.46 -21.09 3.24
CA SER A 52 -9.70 -22.36 3.19
C SER A 52 -9.07 -22.72 4.54
N ASP A 53 -8.81 -21.76 5.42
CA ASP A 53 -8.32 -21.99 6.77
C ASP A 53 -9.49 -22.27 7.73
N ALA A 54 -9.45 -23.40 8.42
CA ALA A 54 -10.60 -24.04 9.06
C ALA A 54 -11.19 -23.34 10.30
N GLU A 55 -10.59 -22.25 10.80
CA GLU A 55 -11.12 -21.46 11.92
C GLU A 55 -11.47 -20.05 11.46
N LYS A 56 -12.73 -19.93 11.05
CA LYS A 56 -13.28 -18.70 10.48
C LYS A 56 -13.66 -17.73 11.60
N ASP A 57 -12.81 -16.78 11.86
CA ASP A 57 -13.17 -15.64 12.67
C ASP A 57 -14.04 -14.69 11.83
N LYS A 58 -15.33 -14.63 12.14
CA LYS A 58 -16.31 -13.76 11.48
C LYS A 58 -15.85 -12.28 11.53
N GLU A 59 -15.19 -11.89 12.61
CA GLU A 59 -14.66 -10.55 12.80
C GLU A 59 -13.59 -10.22 11.74
N VAL A 60 -12.71 -11.17 11.40
CA VAL A 60 -11.70 -11.00 10.37
C VAL A 60 -12.34 -10.88 8.99
N LEU A 61 -13.38 -11.66 8.69
CA LEU A 61 -14.11 -11.56 7.43
C LEU A 61 -14.81 -10.20 7.29
N ASP A 62 -15.43 -9.71 8.36
CA ASP A 62 -16.07 -8.39 8.37
C ASP A 62 -15.02 -7.27 8.16
N MET A 63 -13.84 -7.39 8.73
CA MET A 63 -12.75 -6.45 8.51
C MET A 63 -12.25 -6.45 7.06
N ILE A 64 -12.10 -7.64 6.45
CA ILE A 64 -11.68 -7.76 5.05
C ILE A 64 -12.71 -7.17 4.10
N SER A 65 -14.00 -7.29 4.40
CA SER A 65 -15.07 -6.76 3.55
C SER A 65 -15.00 -5.23 3.38
N ASN A 66 -14.37 -4.54 4.31
CA ASN A 66 -14.16 -3.08 4.27
C ASN A 66 -12.90 -2.65 3.50
N LEU A 67 -12.08 -3.62 3.05
CA LEU A 67 -10.92 -3.33 2.21
C LEU A 67 -11.33 -3.12 0.75
N LYS A 68 -10.60 -2.29 0.04
CA LYS A 68 -10.73 -2.08 -1.41
C LYS A 68 -9.73 -2.92 -2.19
N SER A 69 -8.51 -3.03 -1.68
CA SER A 69 -7.45 -3.83 -2.31
C SER A 69 -6.37 -4.18 -1.31
N MET A 70 -5.65 -5.24 -1.63
CA MET A 70 -4.36 -5.58 -1.07
C MET A 70 -3.38 -5.75 -2.22
N GLN A 71 -2.24 -5.09 -2.14
CA GLN A 71 -1.16 -5.27 -3.10
C GLN A 71 0.07 -5.77 -2.37
N VAL A 72 0.75 -6.73 -2.96
CA VAL A 72 1.98 -7.30 -2.44
C VAL A 72 3.07 -7.11 -3.49
N LEU A 73 4.11 -6.35 -3.12
CA LEU A 73 5.32 -6.22 -3.92
C LEU A 73 6.43 -7.02 -3.28
N THR A 74 7.18 -7.73 -4.09
CA THR A 74 8.32 -8.52 -3.61
C THR A 74 9.52 -8.42 -4.53
N SER A 75 10.69 -8.57 -3.94
CA SER A 75 11.94 -8.82 -4.64
C SER A 75 12.83 -9.70 -3.80
N ASP A 76 13.49 -10.66 -4.46
CA ASP A 76 14.45 -11.58 -3.83
C ASP A 76 15.90 -11.13 -4.02
N VAL A 77 16.09 -9.99 -4.68
CA VAL A 77 17.40 -9.40 -4.96
C VAL A 77 17.41 -7.93 -4.54
N GLU A 78 18.58 -7.43 -4.13
CA GLU A 78 18.76 -6.01 -3.77
C GLU A 78 17.78 -5.48 -2.71
N GLY A 79 17.30 -6.33 -1.80
CA GLY A 79 16.26 -6.00 -0.84
C GLY A 79 16.48 -4.69 -0.09
N LYS A 80 17.71 -4.42 0.34
CA LYS A 80 18.07 -3.16 1.02
C LYS A 80 17.90 -1.93 0.11
N LYS A 81 18.20 -2.05 -1.17
CA LYS A 81 18.03 -0.96 -2.15
C LYS A 81 16.56 -0.59 -2.29
N TYR A 82 15.70 -1.59 -2.50
CA TYR A 82 14.25 -1.35 -2.63
C TYR A 82 13.63 -0.86 -1.33
N PHE A 83 14.05 -1.39 -0.19
CA PHE A 83 13.59 -0.92 1.10
C PHE A 83 13.92 0.57 1.31
N ASN A 84 15.15 0.98 1.03
CA ASN A 84 15.56 2.38 1.12
C ASN A 84 14.84 3.27 0.11
N ALA A 85 14.58 2.77 -1.10
CA ALA A 85 13.78 3.50 -2.09
C ALA A 85 12.33 3.70 -1.62
N ALA A 86 11.73 2.65 -1.04
CA ALA A 86 10.39 2.71 -0.47
C ALA A 86 10.29 3.71 0.69
N LEU A 87 11.28 3.72 1.59
CA LEU A 87 11.36 4.72 2.67
C LEU A 87 11.40 6.14 2.12
N LYS A 88 12.20 6.41 1.09
CA LYS A 88 12.25 7.74 0.45
C LYS A 88 10.91 8.17 -0.13
N VAL A 89 10.15 7.23 -0.72
CA VAL A 89 8.80 7.54 -1.22
C VAL A 89 7.88 7.94 -0.09
N VAL A 90 7.95 7.25 1.05
CA VAL A 90 7.17 7.62 2.24
C VAL A 90 7.61 8.97 2.81
N GLU A 91 8.90 9.21 2.96
CA GLU A 91 9.45 10.46 3.47
C GLU A 91 9.03 11.66 2.61
N LYS A 92 9.08 11.55 1.29
CA LYS A 92 8.57 12.58 0.36
C LYS A 92 7.08 12.85 0.54
N ASN A 93 6.35 11.92 1.11
CA ASN A 93 4.91 12.00 1.39
C ASN A 93 4.61 12.00 2.89
N SER A 94 5.54 12.46 3.72
CA SER A 94 5.43 12.47 5.19
C SER A 94 4.19 13.21 5.71
N GLY A 95 3.68 14.19 4.98
CA GLY A 95 2.40 14.84 5.28
C GLY A 95 1.16 13.94 5.08
N ARG A 96 1.32 12.75 4.49
CA ARG A 96 0.24 11.80 4.21
C ARG A 96 0.32 10.55 5.06
N PHE A 97 1.52 10.11 5.45
CA PHE A 97 1.75 8.88 6.20
C PHE A 97 2.26 9.18 7.60
N GLU A 98 1.70 8.48 8.58
CA GLU A 98 2.14 8.45 9.97
C GLU A 98 2.84 7.11 10.24
N SER A 99 3.98 7.14 10.94
CA SER A 99 4.61 5.91 11.41
C SER A 99 3.75 5.29 12.51
N PHE A 100 3.38 4.04 12.32
CA PHE A 100 2.56 3.28 13.28
C PHE A 100 3.38 2.30 14.10
N LEU A 101 4.33 1.61 13.46
CA LEU A 101 5.23 0.65 14.09
C LEU A 101 6.56 0.65 13.32
N SER A 102 7.65 0.54 14.06
CA SER A 102 8.97 0.29 13.51
C SER A 102 9.65 -0.80 14.33
N PHE A 103 10.12 -1.83 13.66
CA PHE A 103 10.90 -2.90 14.24
C PHE A 103 12.19 -3.07 13.44
N LYS A 104 13.30 -3.20 14.13
CA LYS A 104 14.60 -3.41 13.52
C LYS A 104 15.46 -4.29 14.41
N ASP A 105 15.95 -5.38 13.86
CA ASP A 105 17.01 -6.18 14.46
C ASP A 105 18.22 -6.30 13.52
N LYS A 106 19.11 -7.29 13.76
CA LYS A 106 20.32 -7.48 12.96
C LYS A 106 20.05 -7.94 11.53
N SER A 107 18.95 -8.63 11.29
CA SER A 107 18.62 -9.29 10.02
C SER A 107 17.37 -8.74 9.37
N GLU A 108 16.44 -8.20 10.16
CA GLU A 108 15.11 -7.79 9.72
C GLU A 108 14.87 -6.31 9.99
N ASN A 109 14.12 -5.70 9.10
CA ASN A 109 13.62 -4.35 9.26
C ASN A 109 12.17 -4.30 8.77
N CYS A 110 11.27 -3.90 9.66
CA CYS A 110 9.85 -3.75 9.33
C CYS A 110 9.37 -2.38 9.77
N GLN A 111 8.66 -1.70 8.89
CA GLN A 111 7.99 -0.46 9.18
C GLN A 111 6.54 -0.50 8.72
N ILE A 112 5.62 -0.16 9.61
CA ILE A 112 4.21 -0.02 9.29
C ILE A 112 3.86 1.46 9.36
N MET A 113 3.29 1.95 8.28
CA MET A 113 2.83 3.32 8.15
C MET A 113 1.37 3.33 7.74
N VAL A 114 0.66 4.33 8.22
CA VAL A 114 -0.76 4.49 7.94
C VAL A 114 -1.04 5.88 7.39
N ARG A 115 -2.02 5.94 6.51
CA ARG A 115 -2.61 7.18 6.04
C ARG A 115 -4.04 7.28 6.52
N LYS A 116 -4.37 8.40 7.12
CA LYS A 116 -5.70 8.67 7.65
C LYS A 116 -6.44 9.69 6.78
N LYS A 117 -7.74 9.53 6.70
CA LYS A 117 -8.66 10.56 6.23
C LYS A 117 -9.64 10.84 7.38
N LYS A 118 -9.51 12.02 7.97
CA LYS A 118 -10.11 12.31 9.28
C LYS A 118 -9.57 11.33 10.33
N SER A 119 -10.43 10.57 11.01
CA SER A 119 -10.06 9.56 12.01
C SER A 119 -9.94 8.13 11.45
N THR A 120 -10.31 7.92 10.17
CA THR A 120 -10.32 6.59 9.53
C THR A 120 -9.00 6.31 8.85
N ILE A 121 -8.43 5.14 9.09
CA ILE A 121 -7.26 4.66 8.37
C ILE A 121 -7.74 4.17 7.00
N VAL A 122 -7.22 4.79 5.94
CA VAL A 122 -7.62 4.51 4.55
C VAL A 122 -6.54 3.80 3.75
N GLU A 123 -5.32 3.77 4.27
CA GLU A 123 -4.20 3.05 3.67
C GLU A 123 -3.22 2.61 4.76
N LEU A 124 -2.75 1.39 4.65
CA LEU A 124 -1.68 0.83 5.47
C LEU A 124 -0.60 0.29 4.55
N VAL A 125 0.64 0.67 4.83
CA VAL A 125 1.82 0.20 4.11
C VAL A 125 2.75 -0.48 5.12
N MET A 126 3.03 -1.75 4.89
CA MET A 126 4.01 -2.52 5.65
C MET A 126 5.22 -2.76 4.75
N LEU A 127 6.35 -2.17 5.12
CA LEU A 127 7.63 -2.34 4.45
C LEU A 127 8.45 -3.34 5.23
N MET A 128 8.95 -4.36 4.55
CA MET A 128 9.77 -5.41 5.14
C MET A 128 11.05 -5.63 4.34
N HIS A 129 12.11 -5.88 5.05
CA HIS A 129 13.41 -6.22 4.48
C HIS A 129 14.09 -7.25 5.37
N GLU A 130 14.47 -8.36 4.78
CA GLU A 130 15.28 -9.40 5.42
C GLU A 130 16.33 -9.90 4.44
N LYS A 131 17.61 -9.75 4.79
CA LYS A 131 18.74 -10.14 3.92
C LYS A 131 18.64 -9.49 2.54
N ASN A 132 18.36 -10.28 1.49
CA ASN A 132 18.16 -9.81 0.12
C ASN A 132 16.66 -9.64 -0.25
N HIS A 133 15.76 -10.12 0.62
CA HIS A 133 14.33 -10.03 0.37
C HIS A 133 13.80 -8.65 0.71
N PHE A 134 12.93 -8.18 -0.13
CA PHE A 134 12.12 -6.99 0.07
C PHE A 134 10.66 -7.36 -0.13
N ALA A 135 9.81 -6.89 0.76
CA ALA A 135 8.38 -7.03 0.60
C ALA A 135 7.65 -5.77 1.05
N VAL A 136 6.59 -5.45 0.33
CA VAL A 136 5.60 -4.44 0.72
C VAL A 136 4.24 -5.08 0.71
N VAL A 137 3.49 -4.88 1.78
CA VAL A 137 2.06 -5.17 1.80
C VAL A 137 1.32 -3.86 1.95
N ASN A 138 0.51 -3.52 0.95
CA ASN A 138 -0.24 -2.28 0.89
C ASN A 138 -1.74 -2.58 0.89
N PHE A 139 -2.41 -2.21 1.98
CA PHE A 139 -3.87 -2.29 2.09
C PHE A 139 -4.49 -0.93 1.83
N THR A 140 -5.60 -0.91 1.10
CA THR A 140 -6.46 0.27 0.96
C THR A 140 -7.90 -0.09 1.33
N GLY A 141 -8.64 0.89 1.85
CA GLY A 141 -10.02 0.70 2.29
C GLY A 141 -10.28 1.44 3.60
N ASN A 142 -11.32 1.02 4.30
CA ASN A 142 -11.63 1.54 5.63
C ASN A 142 -11.15 0.53 6.67
N MET A 143 -10.12 0.87 7.41
CA MET A 143 -9.49 -0.01 8.39
C MET A 143 -9.71 0.51 9.80
N SER A 144 -10.08 -0.40 10.70
CA SER A 144 -10.16 -0.12 12.13
C SER A 144 -8.82 -0.36 12.84
N PRO A 145 -8.61 0.19 14.03
CA PRO A 145 -7.45 -0.13 14.85
C PRO A 145 -7.34 -1.63 15.18
N GLU A 146 -8.48 -2.32 15.32
CA GLU A 146 -8.56 -3.77 15.56
C GLU A 146 -7.99 -4.56 14.38
N PHE A 147 -8.28 -4.13 13.13
CA PHE A 147 -7.69 -4.72 11.93
C PHE A 147 -6.16 -4.66 11.96
N ILE A 148 -5.60 -3.53 12.37
CA ILE A 148 -4.14 -3.39 12.47
C ILE A 148 -3.57 -4.30 13.57
N ALA A 149 -4.27 -4.44 14.69
CA ALA A 149 -3.88 -5.37 15.75
C ALA A 149 -3.90 -6.84 15.28
N GLN A 150 -4.85 -7.22 14.44
CA GLN A 150 -4.92 -8.55 13.82
C GLN A 150 -3.77 -8.78 12.85
N ILE A 151 -3.44 -7.81 11.99
CA ILE A 151 -2.29 -7.89 11.08
C ILE A 151 -1.01 -8.14 11.88
N LYS A 152 -0.77 -7.40 12.96
CA LYS A 152 0.40 -7.60 13.81
C LYS A 152 0.53 -9.04 14.31
N ARG A 153 -0.57 -9.64 14.76
CA ARG A 153 -0.61 -11.03 15.25
C ARG A 153 -0.30 -12.04 14.15
N HIS A 154 -0.86 -11.86 12.96
CA HIS A 154 -0.67 -12.77 11.84
C HIS A 154 0.75 -12.76 11.27
N PHE A 155 1.37 -11.59 11.22
CA PHE A 155 2.73 -11.46 10.72
C PHE A 155 3.81 -11.66 11.79
N HIS A 156 3.45 -12.11 13.00
CA HIS A 156 4.36 -12.35 14.13
C HIS A 156 5.29 -11.17 14.43
N LEU A 157 4.80 -9.95 14.26
CA LEU A 157 5.57 -8.72 14.40
C LEU A 157 5.76 -8.25 15.86
N LEU A 158 5.45 -9.09 16.82
CA LEU A 158 5.74 -8.90 18.27
C LEU A 158 5.78 -10.25 18.98
#